data_d5fd48fcb53d1c313b06ed36280bf702
#
_entry.id   d5fd48fcb53d1c313b06ed36280bf702
#
_cell.length_a   1.000
_cell.length_b   1.000
_cell.length_c   1.000
_cell.angle_alpha   90.00
_cell.angle_beta   90.00
_cell.angle_gamma   90.00
#
_symmetry.space_group_name_H-M   'P 1'
#
loop_
_entity.id
_entity.type
_entity.pdbx_description
1 polymer ?
#
loop_
_entity_poly.entity_id
_entity_poly.type
_entity_poly.pdbx_seq_one_letter_code
_entity_poly.pdbx_strand_id
1 'polypeptide(L)'
;MMKRYWMARAVFLAAAVSLAIACGPTSVGAQQTPPPPSFQTSGNPEFDAWRDDFARRAVARGRDPVVLGRLLRGVTPDERVIELDQRQPEFVSPVWDYVNNRVSERRITDGRALKSSIGDTLTAVEQRYGVPSGIILGIWGLESNYGEAALNWTPQTALSTLAYEGRRRAQFEGYLLALAEMVERGLASEGELRSSWAGALGQPQFMPDVYLTTAVDWDNDGHRDIWTNRGDVAASIGNYLNDRGWRRGEPVFDEVRLPNNFDYALADGTMRSVADWAARGVTRISGEPWAGSENLQAQLWLPAGAQGPALLLHHNFGVIRRYNNSDRYALVVALLARAMDGRASALVRPWPTQIGSLNREQTLELQTLLNGMGYDAGAVDGLFGSGTRRAVRAFQAAQNLPADGFPTATLLNEVRARAGVAVEAPREPRGLGRSGVRELQRVLNRLGYSAGPADGEIGTRTRNAIRAFERARGLEVRGRATDVVLEAARAAAR
;
A
#
# COMPACT_ATOMS: atom_id res chain seq x y z
N MET A 1 -41.74 -40.97 -20.72
CA MET A 1 -43.21 -40.97 -20.62
C MET A 1 -43.71 -39.54 -20.58
N MET A 2 -44.28 -39.13 -21.60
CA MET A 2 -45.16 -38.11 -22.05
C MET A 2 -46.34 -37.80 -21.13
N LYS A 3 -46.73 -36.51 -21.08
CA LYS A 3 -48.10 -35.91 -21.23
C LYS A 3 -47.99 -34.45 -20.79
N ARG A 4 -47.99 -33.43 -21.61
CA ARG A 4 -48.97 -32.73 -22.47
C ARG A 4 -50.36 -32.58 -21.82
N TYR A 5 -50.82 -31.32 -21.67
CA TYR A 5 -52.19 -30.76 -21.87
C TYR A 5 -52.13 -29.26 -21.54
N TRP A 6 -52.65 -28.31 -22.16
CA TRP A 6 -53.47 -27.97 -23.37
C TRP A 6 -54.03 -26.57 -23.08
N MET A 7 -54.23 -25.83 -24.17
CA MET A 7 -54.68 -24.44 -24.28
C MET A 7 -56.13 -24.23 -23.83
N ALA A 8 -56.46 -22.94 -23.49
CA ALA A 8 -57.80 -22.38 -23.81
C ALA A 8 -57.62 -20.92 -24.27
N ARG A 9 -58.00 -20.67 -25.52
CA ARG A 9 -58.21 -19.37 -26.16
C ARG A 9 -59.58 -18.82 -25.72
N ALA A 10 -59.63 -17.53 -25.29
CA ALA A 10 -60.87 -16.77 -25.32
C ALA A 10 -60.66 -15.58 -26.28
N VAL A 11 -61.48 -15.63 -27.36
CA VAL A 11 -61.63 -14.55 -28.34
C VAL A 11 -62.67 -13.59 -27.80
N PHE A 12 -62.34 -12.30 -27.62
CA PHE A 12 -63.33 -11.22 -27.52
C PHE A 12 -63.11 -10.25 -28.67
N LEU A 13 -64.11 -10.20 -29.57
CA LEU A 13 -64.30 -9.11 -30.53
C LEU A 13 -64.73 -7.88 -29.73
N ALA A 14 -64.07 -6.76 -29.92
CA ALA A 14 -64.60 -5.46 -29.58
C ALA A 14 -64.31 -4.46 -30.71
N ALA A 15 -65.31 -3.71 -31.01
CA ALA A 15 -65.47 -2.83 -32.18
C ALA A 15 -64.47 -1.68 -32.19
N ALA A 16 -64.00 -1.39 -33.41
CA ALA A 16 -63.20 -0.22 -33.70
C ALA A 16 -64.03 1.07 -33.61
N VAL A 17 -63.75 1.97 -32.73
CA VAL A 17 -64.07 3.40 -32.78
C VAL A 17 -62.78 4.16 -33.09
N SER A 18 -62.69 4.59 -34.38
CA SER A 18 -61.53 5.44 -34.79
C SER A 18 -61.76 6.87 -34.35
N LEU A 19 -61.03 7.22 -33.26
CA LEU A 19 -60.85 8.63 -32.90
C LEU A 19 -59.48 9.06 -33.43
N ALA A 20 -59.46 9.80 -34.54
CA ALA A 20 -58.26 10.41 -35.08
C ALA A 20 -57.84 11.58 -34.15
N ILE A 21 -56.95 11.28 -33.21
CA ILE A 21 -56.22 12.32 -32.48
C ILE A 21 -55.01 12.66 -33.35
N ALA A 22 -55.01 13.86 -33.91
CA ALA A 22 -53.85 14.46 -34.58
C ALA A 22 -52.73 14.67 -33.51
N CYS A 23 -51.82 13.69 -33.35
CA CYS A 23 -50.56 13.90 -32.69
C CYS A 23 -49.65 14.68 -33.65
N GLY A 24 -49.59 16.00 -33.47
CA GLY A 24 -48.48 16.77 -33.99
C GLY A 24 -47.17 16.26 -33.42
N PRO A 25 -46.03 16.36 -34.12
CA PRO A 25 -44.75 15.96 -33.58
C PRO A 25 -44.44 16.84 -32.35
N THR A 26 -44.56 16.26 -31.15
CA THR A 26 -43.93 16.84 -29.96
C THR A 26 -42.45 16.78 -30.22
N SER A 27 -41.87 17.94 -30.59
CA SER A 27 -40.44 18.15 -30.53
C SER A 27 -40.00 17.88 -29.08
N VAL A 28 -39.36 16.74 -28.85
CA VAL A 28 -38.60 16.54 -27.65
C VAL A 28 -37.53 17.62 -27.68
N GLY A 29 -37.78 18.72 -26.93
CA GLY A 29 -36.84 19.79 -26.80
C GLY A 29 -35.53 19.18 -26.31
N ALA A 30 -34.47 19.32 -27.07
CA ALA A 30 -33.14 18.97 -26.61
C ALA A 30 -32.94 19.65 -25.24
N GLN A 31 -32.85 18.89 -24.17
CA GLN A 31 -32.53 19.41 -22.85
C GLN A 31 -31.21 20.17 -22.99
N GLN A 32 -31.27 21.49 -22.93
CA GLN A 32 -30.08 22.31 -22.99
C GLN A 32 -29.22 21.98 -21.78
N THR A 33 -28.03 21.52 -22.03
CA THR A 33 -27.03 21.29 -20.99
C THR A 33 -26.85 22.61 -20.22
N PRO A 34 -26.97 22.62 -18.88
CA PRO A 34 -26.80 23.84 -18.11
C PRO A 34 -25.43 24.45 -18.38
N PRO A 35 -25.29 25.77 -18.32
CA PRO A 35 -24.00 26.42 -18.53
C PRO A 35 -23.00 25.96 -17.45
N PRO A 36 -21.72 25.82 -17.81
CA PRO A 36 -20.66 25.49 -16.82
C PRO A 36 -20.50 26.66 -15.83
N PRO A 37 -20.01 26.39 -14.61
CA PRO A 37 -19.72 27.44 -13.65
C PRO A 37 -18.61 28.36 -14.16
N SER A 38 -18.65 29.62 -13.74
CA SER A 38 -17.58 30.59 -13.95
C SER A 38 -16.74 30.72 -12.67
N PHE A 39 -15.44 30.88 -12.82
CA PHE A 39 -14.50 30.96 -11.69
C PHE A 39 -13.71 32.24 -11.72
N GLN A 40 -13.32 32.73 -10.54
CA GLN A 40 -12.31 33.76 -10.42
C GLN A 40 -10.94 33.18 -10.78
N THR A 41 -10.02 34.04 -11.27
CA THR A 41 -8.66 33.60 -11.56
C THR A 41 -7.95 33.08 -10.29
N SER A 42 -7.20 32.03 -10.47
CA SER A 42 -6.30 31.46 -9.43
C SER A 42 -4.95 32.20 -9.38
N GLY A 43 -4.66 33.08 -10.36
CA GLY A 43 -3.35 33.65 -10.60
C GLY A 43 -2.45 32.80 -11.49
N ASN A 44 -2.89 31.60 -11.88
CA ASN A 44 -2.21 30.71 -12.81
C ASN A 44 -3.11 30.47 -14.04
N PRO A 45 -2.83 31.16 -15.18
CA PRO A 45 -3.68 31.07 -16.36
C PRO A 45 -3.81 29.68 -16.96
N GLU A 46 -2.76 28.83 -16.89
CA GLU A 46 -2.78 27.48 -17.41
C GLU A 46 -3.67 26.57 -16.54
N PHE A 47 -3.60 26.72 -15.22
CA PHE A 47 -4.48 26.04 -14.29
C PHE A 47 -5.93 26.48 -14.50
N ASP A 48 -6.19 27.77 -14.65
CA ASP A 48 -7.52 28.31 -14.89
C ASP A 48 -8.13 27.72 -16.17
N ALA A 49 -7.36 27.69 -17.27
CA ALA A 49 -7.79 27.07 -18.52
C ALA A 49 -8.12 25.58 -18.38
N TRP A 50 -7.29 24.82 -17.66
CA TRP A 50 -7.55 23.42 -17.35
C TRP A 50 -8.82 23.25 -16.50
N ARG A 51 -8.97 24.03 -15.42
CA ARG A 51 -10.12 23.97 -14.51
C ARG A 51 -11.43 24.24 -15.24
N ASP A 52 -11.47 25.31 -16.05
CA ASP A 52 -12.65 25.72 -16.80
C ASP A 52 -13.03 24.68 -17.88
N ASP A 53 -12.02 24.09 -18.55
CA ASP A 53 -12.23 22.97 -19.47
C ASP A 53 -12.74 21.72 -18.76
N PHE A 54 -12.16 21.35 -17.62
CA PHE A 54 -12.62 20.23 -16.79
C PHE A 54 -14.08 20.43 -16.37
N ALA A 55 -14.43 21.61 -15.84
CA ALA A 55 -15.79 21.91 -15.39
C ALA A 55 -16.81 21.82 -16.55
N ARG A 56 -16.47 22.34 -17.73
CA ARG A 56 -17.30 22.22 -18.94
C ARG A 56 -17.53 20.76 -19.33
N ARG A 57 -16.47 19.95 -19.36
CA ARG A 57 -16.56 18.52 -19.64
C ARG A 57 -17.33 17.74 -18.58
N ALA A 58 -17.22 18.12 -17.31
CA ALA A 58 -17.96 17.52 -16.20
C ALA A 58 -19.45 17.79 -16.29
N VAL A 59 -19.86 19.04 -16.59
CA VAL A 59 -21.27 19.40 -16.83
C VAL A 59 -21.83 18.64 -18.04
N ALA A 60 -21.07 18.56 -19.13
CA ALA A 60 -21.47 17.77 -20.30
C ALA A 60 -21.66 16.26 -20.00
N ARG A 61 -21.06 15.75 -18.92
CA ARG A 61 -21.23 14.38 -18.39
C ARG A 61 -22.32 14.29 -17.32
N GLY A 62 -23.11 15.35 -17.12
CA GLY A 62 -24.24 15.36 -16.19
C GLY A 62 -23.90 15.72 -14.75
N ARG A 63 -22.72 16.27 -14.47
CA ARG A 63 -22.42 16.81 -13.12
C ARG A 63 -23.14 18.14 -12.91
N ASP A 64 -23.58 18.39 -11.67
CA ASP A 64 -24.27 19.63 -11.30
C ASP A 64 -23.29 20.82 -11.35
N PRO A 65 -23.57 21.85 -12.20
CA PRO A 65 -22.71 23.02 -12.28
C PRO A 65 -22.62 23.83 -10.99
N VAL A 66 -23.65 23.79 -10.13
CA VAL A 66 -23.66 24.49 -8.84
C VAL A 66 -22.67 23.80 -7.89
N VAL A 67 -22.72 22.49 -7.81
CA VAL A 67 -21.78 21.70 -6.98
C VAL A 67 -20.34 21.86 -7.47
N LEU A 68 -20.11 21.75 -8.77
CA LEU A 68 -18.78 21.98 -9.36
C LEU A 68 -18.29 23.40 -9.08
N GLY A 69 -19.18 24.40 -9.20
CA GLY A 69 -18.89 25.79 -8.90
C GLY A 69 -18.45 26.01 -7.45
N ARG A 70 -19.06 25.29 -6.50
CA ARG A 70 -18.65 25.36 -5.09
C ARG A 70 -17.34 24.63 -4.83
N LEU A 71 -17.20 23.38 -5.30
CA LEU A 71 -16.02 22.56 -5.08
C LEU A 71 -14.73 23.15 -5.65
N LEU A 72 -14.80 23.78 -6.83
CA LEU A 72 -13.63 24.33 -7.51
C LEU A 72 -13.38 25.81 -7.25
N ARG A 73 -14.27 26.47 -6.48
CA ARG A 73 -14.12 27.88 -6.13
C ARG A 73 -12.88 28.11 -5.27
N GLY A 74 -12.01 29.03 -5.71
CA GLY A 74 -10.81 29.41 -4.97
C GLY A 74 -9.74 28.33 -4.90
N VAL A 75 -9.89 27.21 -5.63
CA VAL A 75 -8.85 26.20 -5.72
C VAL A 75 -7.68 26.74 -6.53
N THR A 76 -6.48 26.61 -5.96
CA THR A 76 -5.20 26.91 -6.60
C THR A 76 -4.30 25.68 -6.52
N PRO A 77 -3.39 25.45 -7.48
CA PRO A 77 -2.44 24.35 -7.41
C PRO A 77 -1.52 24.51 -6.19
N ASP A 78 -1.24 23.40 -5.52
CA ASP A 78 -0.39 23.33 -4.34
C ASP A 78 0.94 22.65 -4.71
N GLU A 79 2.04 23.41 -4.74
CA GLU A 79 3.37 22.91 -5.10
C GLU A 79 3.84 21.80 -4.17
N ARG A 80 3.45 21.84 -2.89
CA ARG A 80 3.81 20.81 -1.93
C ARG A 80 3.18 19.45 -2.25
N VAL A 81 1.99 19.44 -2.83
CA VAL A 81 1.34 18.22 -3.34
C VAL A 81 2.21 17.60 -4.44
N ILE A 82 2.69 18.41 -5.37
CA ILE A 82 3.58 17.97 -6.46
C ILE A 82 4.90 17.44 -5.91
N GLU A 83 5.52 18.14 -4.98
CA GLU A 83 6.75 17.69 -4.33
C GLU A 83 6.57 16.33 -3.64
N LEU A 84 5.48 16.13 -2.91
CA LEU A 84 5.18 14.88 -2.22
C LEU A 84 4.93 13.73 -3.20
N ASP A 85 4.26 13.99 -4.32
CA ASP A 85 4.01 13.00 -5.36
C ASP A 85 5.30 12.57 -6.09
N GLN A 86 6.27 13.47 -6.23
CA GLN A 86 7.57 13.17 -6.84
C GLN A 86 8.54 12.47 -5.87
N ARG A 87 8.36 12.64 -4.56
CA ARG A 87 9.20 12.08 -3.50
C ARG A 87 8.65 10.77 -2.95
N GLN A 88 8.38 9.76 -3.75
CA GLN A 88 7.95 8.45 -3.24
C GLN A 88 9.16 7.56 -2.92
N PRO A 89 9.64 7.50 -1.64
CA PRO A 89 10.82 6.73 -1.26
C PRO A 89 10.53 5.24 -1.00
N GLU A 90 9.33 4.74 -1.30
CA GLU A 90 8.82 3.46 -0.76
C GLU A 90 9.54 2.19 -1.25
N PHE A 91 10.44 2.28 -2.23
CA PHE A 91 11.04 1.09 -2.86
C PHE A 91 12.50 0.81 -2.49
N VAL A 92 13.11 1.60 -1.60
CA VAL A 92 14.56 1.57 -1.35
C VAL A 92 14.95 0.86 -0.04
N SER A 93 14.02 0.68 0.91
CA SER A 93 14.34 0.04 2.20
C SER A 93 14.09 -1.47 2.19
N PRO A 94 14.88 -2.25 2.96
CA PRO A 94 14.60 -3.68 3.17
C PRO A 94 13.21 -3.94 3.74
N VAL A 95 12.67 -5.13 3.49
CA VAL A 95 11.34 -5.51 4.01
C VAL A 95 11.28 -5.43 5.53
N TRP A 96 12.32 -5.84 6.22
CA TRP A 96 12.38 -5.81 7.69
C TRP A 96 12.37 -4.40 8.28
N ASP A 97 12.99 -3.42 7.62
CA ASP A 97 12.93 -2.03 8.05
C ASP A 97 11.50 -1.48 7.94
N TYR A 98 10.83 -1.80 6.83
CA TYR A 98 9.43 -1.43 6.63
C TYR A 98 8.54 -2.06 7.71
N VAL A 99 8.70 -3.37 7.97
CA VAL A 99 7.93 -4.10 8.99
C VAL A 99 8.20 -3.53 10.38
N ASN A 100 9.47 -3.41 10.79
CA ASN A 100 9.84 -2.96 12.12
C ASN A 100 9.39 -1.53 12.43
N ASN A 101 9.39 -0.65 11.42
CA ASN A 101 8.93 0.73 11.59
C ASN A 101 7.40 0.85 11.69
N ARG A 102 6.66 -0.09 11.09
CA ARG A 102 5.19 -0.02 11.05
C ARG A 102 4.50 -0.91 12.07
N VAL A 103 5.09 -2.04 12.46
CA VAL A 103 4.63 -2.89 13.57
C VAL A 103 5.24 -2.36 14.87
N SER A 104 4.80 -1.18 15.30
CA SER A 104 5.32 -0.51 16.50
C SER A 104 4.47 -0.80 17.73
N GLU A 105 5.09 -0.82 18.91
CA GLU A 105 4.37 -0.98 20.20
C GLU A 105 3.28 0.08 20.39
N ARG A 106 3.54 1.34 20.00
CA ARG A 106 2.54 2.39 20.05
C ARG A 106 1.30 2.01 19.24
N ARG A 107 1.47 1.64 17.95
CA ARG A 107 0.34 1.27 17.08
C ARG A 107 -0.42 0.05 17.60
N ILE A 108 0.29 -0.92 18.19
CA ILE A 108 -0.34 -2.09 18.80
C ILE A 108 -1.16 -1.68 20.03
N THR A 109 -0.61 -0.83 20.89
CA THR A 109 -1.28 -0.34 22.10
C THR A 109 -2.54 0.47 21.75
N ASP A 110 -2.40 1.42 20.82
CA ASP A 110 -3.51 2.27 20.37
C ASP A 110 -4.62 1.44 19.71
N GLY A 111 -4.24 0.46 18.88
CA GLY A 111 -5.19 -0.45 18.24
C GLY A 111 -5.93 -1.37 19.23
N ARG A 112 -5.25 -1.87 20.26
CA ARG A 112 -5.90 -2.63 21.33
C ARG A 112 -6.86 -1.77 22.15
N ALA A 113 -6.48 -0.54 22.44
CA ALA A 113 -7.35 0.42 23.13
C ALA A 113 -8.60 0.70 22.29
N LEU A 114 -8.44 0.94 20.98
CA LEU A 114 -9.56 1.10 20.06
C LEU A 114 -10.42 -0.16 20.00
N LYS A 115 -9.81 -1.36 19.87
CA LYS A 115 -10.52 -2.64 19.89
C LYS A 115 -11.39 -2.79 21.13
N SER A 116 -10.88 -2.40 22.30
CA SER A 116 -11.61 -2.44 23.55
C SER A 116 -12.77 -1.42 23.59
N SER A 117 -12.57 -0.23 23.02
CA SER A 117 -13.57 0.85 23.09
C SER A 117 -14.77 0.67 22.16
N ILE A 118 -14.62 -0.04 21.04
CA ILE A 118 -15.69 -0.30 20.05
C ILE A 118 -15.86 -1.80 19.77
N GLY A 119 -15.61 -2.65 20.78
CA GLY A 119 -15.58 -4.11 20.64
C GLY A 119 -16.87 -4.70 20.07
N ASP A 120 -18.04 -4.24 20.52
CA ASP A 120 -19.32 -4.69 20.02
C ASP A 120 -19.53 -4.33 18.54
N THR A 121 -19.18 -3.11 18.17
CA THR A 121 -19.22 -2.68 16.76
C THR A 121 -18.28 -3.54 15.89
N LEU A 122 -17.04 -3.75 16.32
CA LEU A 122 -16.09 -4.59 15.58
C LEU A 122 -16.57 -6.03 15.44
N THR A 123 -17.18 -6.58 16.50
CA THR A 123 -17.78 -7.93 16.48
C THR A 123 -18.91 -8.01 15.46
N ALA A 124 -19.81 -7.03 15.46
CA ALA A 124 -20.92 -6.98 14.50
C ALA A 124 -20.44 -6.80 13.06
N VAL A 125 -19.42 -5.96 12.81
CA VAL A 125 -18.78 -5.77 11.51
C VAL A 125 -18.11 -7.07 11.04
N GLU A 126 -17.37 -7.76 11.91
CA GLU A 126 -16.76 -9.06 11.61
C GLU A 126 -17.81 -10.12 11.28
N GLN A 127 -18.92 -10.17 12.01
CA GLN A 127 -20.03 -11.07 11.72
C GLN A 127 -20.66 -10.78 10.36
N ARG A 128 -20.83 -9.51 10.00
CA ARG A 128 -21.44 -9.11 8.74
C ARG A 128 -20.55 -9.42 7.54
N TYR A 129 -19.28 -8.98 7.57
CA TYR A 129 -18.38 -9.02 6.42
C TYR A 129 -17.42 -10.23 6.41
N GLY A 130 -17.32 -10.95 7.52
CA GLY A 130 -16.42 -12.10 7.64
C GLY A 130 -14.94 -11.75 7.75
N VAL A 131 -14.62 -10.46 7.90
CA VAL A 131 -13.26 -9.94 8.02
C VAL A 131 -12.91 -9.83 9.50
N PRO A 132 -11.85 -10.49 9.99
CA PRO A 132 -11.47 -10.39 11.40
C PRO A 132 -11.19 -8.95 11.83
N SER A 133 -11.66 -8.56 13.00
CA SER A 133 -11.48 -7.22 13.58
C SER A 133 -10.01 -6.79 13.64
N GLY A 134 -9.09 -7.73 13.88
CA GLY A 134 -7.66 -7.45 13.84
C GLY A 134 -7.15 -6.99 12.47
N ILE A 135 -7.69 -7.52 11.37
CA ILE A 135 -7.35 -7.09 10.00
C ILE A 135 -7.87 -5.68 9.73
N ILE A 136 -9.12 -5.40 10.13
CA ILE A 136 -9.71 -4.05 10.02
C ILE A 136 -8.84 -3.03 10.76
N LEU A 137 -8.48 -3.31 12.00
CA LEU A 137 -7.61 -2.46 12.82
C LEU A 137 -6.20 -2.34 12.26
N GLY A 138 -5.65 -3.41 11.68
CA GLY A 138 -4.35 -3.39 11.03
C GLY A 138 -4.29 -2.40 9.85
N ILE A 139 -5.32 -2.40 9.00
CA ILE A 139 -5.48 -1.44 7.91
C ILE A 139 -5.67 -0.02 8.47
N TRP A 140 -6.62 0.17 9.37
CA TRP A 140 -6.93 1.46 9.96
C TRP A 140 -5.70 2.12 10.62
N GLY A 141 -4.93 1.31 11.37
CA GLY A 141 -3.69 1.78 12.00
C GLY A 141 -2.60 2.17 10.99
N LEU A 142 -2.53 1.51 9.83
CA LEU A 142 -1.56 1.86 8.78
C LEU A 142 -1.96 3.10 8.00
N GLU A 143 -3.24 3.25 7.69
CA GLU A 143 -3.72 4.34 6.84
C GLU A 143 -3.74 5.69 7.57
N SER A 144 -4.22 5.72 8.81
CA SER A 144 -4.43 6.98 9.51
C SER A 144 -3.98 6.99 10.98
N ASN A 145 -3.28 5.95 11.43
CA ASN A 145 -2.95 5.78 12.85
C ASN A 145 -4.22 5.91 13.73
N TYR A 146 -5.29 5.20 13.33
CA TYR A 146 -6.62 5.22 13.98
C TYR A 146 -7.29 6.59 14.00
N GLY A 147 -7.04 7.42 12.99
CA GLY A 147 -7.60 8.76 12.84
C GLY A 147 -6.74 9.88 13.45
N GLU A 148 -5.57 9.58 14.05
CA GLU A 148 -4.67 10.60 14.58
C GLU A 148 -3.85 11.31 13.48
N ALA A 149 -3.72 10.71 12.30
CA ALA A 149 -2.99 11.33 11.20
C ALA A 149 -3.73 12.57 10.70
N ALA A 150 -3.02 13.70 10.66
CA ALA A 150 -3.60 14.96 10.20
C ALA A 150 -3.94 14.92 8.71
N LEU A 151 -5.19 15.23 8.39
CA LEU A 151 -5.69 15.42 7.03
C LEU A 151 -5.64 16.92 6.70
N ASN A 152 -4.52 17.38 6.19
CA ASN A 152 -4.20 18.80 6.05
C ASN A 152 -4.67 19.43 4.72
N TRP A 153 -5.17 18.63 3.79
CA TRP A 153 -5.64 19.09 2.48
C TRP A 153 -7.14 18.91 2.33
N THR A 154 -7.72 19.74 1.48
CA THR A 154 -9.03 19.45 0.93
C THR A 154 -8.85 18.57 -0.31
N PRO A 155 -9.72 17.59 -0.54
CA PRO A 155 -9.56 16.70 -1.68
C PRO A 155 -9.66 17.44 -3.00
N GLN A 156 -10.47 18.50 -3.10
CA GLN A 156 -10.56 19.32 -4.30
C GLN A 156 -9.23 20.00 -4.65
N THR A 157 -8.48 20.51 -3.68
CA THR A 157 -7.15 21.10 -3.93
C THR A 157 -6.14 20.04 -4.33
N ALA A 158 -6.05 18.93 -3.56
CA ALA A 158 -5.10 17.85 -3.82
C ALA A 158 -5.33 17.22 -5.21
N LEU A 159 -6.58 16.84 -5.50
CA LEU A 159 -6.93 16.17 -6.76
C LEU A 159 -6.81 17.11 -7.97
N SER A 160 -7.20 18.39 -7.83
CA SER A 160 -7.04 19.38 -8.92
C SER A 160 -5.58 19.61 -9.24
N THR A 161 -4.72 19.72 -8.22
CA THR A 161 -3.28 19.87 -8.41
C THR A 161 -2.68 18.70 -9.18
N LEU A 162 -3.00 17.46 -8.78
CA LEU A 162 -2.50 16.25 -9.42
C LEU A 162 -3.09 16.01 -10.82
N ALA A 163 -4.33 16.43 -11.05
CA ALA A 163 -4.94 16.39 -12.38
C ALA A 163 -4.29 17.40 -13.33
N TYR A 164 -4.05 18.63 -12.83
CA TYR A 164 -3.40 19.69 -13.59
C TYR A 164 -1.95 19.35 -13.94
N GLU A 165 -1.16 18.81 -13.00
CA GLU A 165 0.22 18.34 -13.21
C GLU A 165 0.34 17.40 -14.43
N GLY A 166 -0.66 16.58 -14.68
CA GLY A 166 -0.89 15.93 -15.96
C GLY A 166 -0.41 14.50 -16.11
N ARG A 167 0.56 13.99 -15.33
CA ARG A 167 1.08 12.60 -15.47
C ARG A 167 -0.01 11.54 -15.34
N ARG A 168 -1.01 11.77 -14.48
CA ARG A 168 -2.16 10.89 -14.24
C ARG A 168 -3.49 11.64 -14.34
N ARG A 169 -3.55 12.64 -15.27
CA ARG A 169 -4.69 13.57 -15.42
C ARG A 169 -6.05 12.86 -15.43
N ALA A 170 -6.22 11.90 -16.33
CA ALA A 170 -7.52 11.21 -16.47
C ALA A 170 -7.98 10.51 -15.18
N GLN A 171 -7.05 9.94 -14.42
CA GLN A 171 -7.33 9.30 -13.15
C GLN A 171 -7.81 10.32 -12.10
N PHE A 172 -7.08 11.42 -11.92
CA PHE A 172 -7.43 12.43 -10.92
C PHE A 172 -8.66 13.25 -11.30
N GLU A 173 -8.90 13.51 -12.60
CA GLU A 173 -10.18 14.05 -13.08
C GLU A 173 -11.35 13.08 -12.77
N GLY A 174 -11.14 11.78 -12.89
CA GLY A 174 -12.12 10.76 -12.47
C GLY A 174 -12.45 10.85 -10.98
N TYR A 175 -11.45 11.06 -10.13
CA TYR A 175 -11.66 11.26 -8.69
C TYR A 175 -12.39 12.57 -8.39
N LEU A 176 -12.13 13.65 -9.12
CA LEU A 176 -12.89 14.92 -8.99
C LEU A 176 -14.36 14.74 -9.39
N LEU A 177 -14.65 13.97 -10.44
CA LEU A 177 -16.04 13.66 -10.84
C LEU A 177 -16.75 12.84 -9.75
N ALA A 178 -16.05 11.85 -9.15
CA ALA A 178 -16.57 11.07 -8.03
C ALA A 178 -16.81 11.94 -6.78
N LEU A 179 -15.89 12.88 -6.49
CA LEU A 179 -16.04 13.82 -5.40
C LEU A 179 -17.27 14.73 -5.60
N ALA A 180 -17.50 15.22 -6.82
CA ALA A 180 -18.70 16.00 -7.14
C ALA A 180 -19.97 15.15 -6.92
N GLU A 181 -19.98 13.90 -7.36
CA GLU A 181 -21.10 12.97 -7.14
C GLU A 181 -21.37 12.71 -5.65
N MET A 182 -20.33 12.59 -4.81
CA MET A 182 -20.52 12.43 -3.37
C MET A 182 -21.32 13.60 -2.78
N VAL A 183 -20.97 14.82 -3.16
CA VAL A 183 -21.64 16.05 -2.68
C VAL A 183 -23.04 16.19 -3.30
N GLU A 184 -23.22 15.91 -4.58
CA GLU A 184 -24.51 15.92 -5.27
C GLU A 184 -25.52 14.98 -4.61
N ARG A 185 -25.06 13.82 -4.16
CA ARG A 185 -25.88 12.81 -3.48
C ARG A 185 -26.07 13.06 -1.99
N GLY A 186 -25.48 14.12 -1.43
CA GLY A 186 -25.54 14.44 -0.01
C GLY A 186 -24.84 13.42 0.90
N LEU A 187 -23.90 12.61 0.36
CA LEU A 187 -23.20 11.58 1.14
C LEU A 187 -22.11 12.15 2.06
N ALA A 188 -21.62 13.34 1.73
CA ALA A 188 -20.69 14.12 2.54
C ALA A 188 -20.90 15.61 2.26
N SER A 189 -20.72 16.47 3.27
CA SER A 189 -20.76 17.91 3.10
C SER A 189 -19.38 18.46 2.70
N GLU A 190 -19.35 19.50 1.87
CA GLU A 190 -18.09 20.13 1.43
C GLU A 190 -17.22 20.61 2.59
N GLY A 191 -17.83 21.10 3.67
CA GLY A 191 -17.14 21.60 4.86
C GLY A 191 -16.39 20.53 5.66
N GLU A 192 -16.80 19.26 5.53
CA GLU A 192 -16.24 18.12 6.23
C GLU A 192 -15.13 17.42 5.43
N LEU A 193 -15.06 17.66 4.13
CA LEU A 193 -14.10 17.02 3.27
C LEU A 193 -12.65 17.33 3.67
N ARG A 194 -11.95 16.31 4.12
CA ARG A 194 -10.52 16.34 4.44
C ARG A 194 -9.84 15.13 3.81
N SER A 195 -8.63 15.34 3.35
CA SER A 195 -7.86 14.31 2.66
C SER A 195 -6.37 14.35 2.99
N SER A 196 -5.66 13.30 2.58
CA SER A 196 -4.21 13.36 2.42
C SER A 196 -3.81 14.24 1.24
N TRP A 197 -2.52 14.47 1.08
CA TRP A 197 -1.97 15.20 -0.08
C TRP A 197 -2.32 14.56 -1.43
N ALA A 198 -2.60 13.25 -1.45
CA ALA A 198 -3.00 12.52 -2.65
C ALA A 198 -4.52 12.50 -2.90
N GLY A 199 -5.31 13.19 -2.05
CA GLY A 199 -6.76 13.24 -2.16
C GLY A 199 -7.49 12.04 -1.55
N ALA A 200 -6.80 11.16 -0.81
CA ALA A 200 -7.43 10.05 -0.11
C ALA A 200 -8.21 10.52 1.13
N LEU A 201 -9.45 10.05 1.26
CA LEU A 201 -10.48 10.56 2.17
C LEU A 201 -10.50 9.83 3.51
N GLY A 202 -10.68 10.59 4.57
CA GLY A 202 -11.00 10.08 5.90
C GLY A 202 -9.98 9.12 6.49
N GLN A 203 -10.39 8.41 7.53
CA GLN A 203 -9.51 7.49 8.27
C GLN A 203 -9.12 6.23 7.46
N PRO A 204 -9.98 5.65 6.61
CA PRO A 204 -9.62 4.51 5.76
C PRO A 204 -8.82 4.90 4.52
N GLN A 205 -8.57 6.18 4.26
CA GLN A 205 -7.83 6.70 3.10
C GLN A 205 -8.41 6.22 1.76
N PHE A 206 -9.74 6.29 1.61
CA PHE A 206 -10.42 5.93 0.37
C PHE A 206 -10.28 7.02 -0.69
N MET A 207 -10.02 6.61 -1.93
CA MET A 207 -10.22 7.53 -3.04
C MET A 207 -11.73 7.79 -3.25
N PRO A 208 -12.13 8.94 -3.82
CA PRO A 208 -13.55 9.29 -3.95
C PRO A 208 -14.44 8.25 -4.66
N ASP A 209 -13.93 7.57 -5.68
CA ASP A 209 -14.62 6.47 -6.36
C ASP A 209 -14.82 5.24 -5.48
N VAL A 210 -13.83 4.94 -4.64
CA VAL A 210 -13.92 3.87 -3.64
C VAL A 210 -14.93 4.25 -2.55
N TYR A 211 -14.94 5.51 -2.10
CA TYR A 211 -15.94 5.99 -1.16
C TYR A 211 -17.36 5.79 -1.68
N LEU A 212 -17.63 6.20 -2.90
CA LEU A 212 -18.97 6.08 -3.51
C LEU A 212 -19.50 4.63 -3.53
N THR A 213 -18.62 3.68 -3.79
CA THR A 213 -18.99 2.27 -3.96
C THR A 213 -18.90 1.45 -2.67
N THR A 214 -18.11 1.89 -1.69
CA THR A 214 -17.68 1.00 -0.60
C THR A 214 -17.97 1.56 0.79
N ALA A 215 -18.00 2.90 0.97
CA ALA A 215 -18.28 3.50 2.28
C ALA A 215 -19.68 3.11 2.78
N VAL A 216 -19.78 2.83 4.07
CA VAL A 216 -20.99 2.33 4.75
C VAL A 216 -21.44 3.34 5.79
N ASP A 217 -22.72 3.60 5.83
CA ASP A 217 -23.45 4.21 6.95
C ASP A 217 -23.83 3.06 7.90
N TRP A 218 -23.10 2.91 8.99
CA TRP A 218 -23.23 1.77 9.88
C TRP A 218 -24.35 1.93 10.90
N ASP A 219 -24.54 3.15 11.41
CA ASP A 219 -25.56 3.47 12.42
C ASP A 219 -26.88 3.97 11.81
N ASN A 220 -26.94 4.07 10.45
CA ASN A 220 -28.09 4.48 9.66
C ASN A 220 -28.58 5.90 10.00
N ASP A 221 -27.64 6.82 10.26
CA ASP A 221 -27.93 8.23 10.46
C ASP A 221 -28.14 9.03 9.16
N GLY A 222 -27.93 8.40 8.02
CA GLY A 222 -28.03 8.95 6.66
C GLY A 222 -26.70 9.45 6.10
N HIS A 223 -25.61 9.38 6.86
CA HIS A 223 -24.28 9.81 6.47
C HIS A 223 -23.32 8.62 6.42
N ARG A 224 -22.26 8.76 5.62
CA ARG A 224 -21.15 7.80 5.56
C ARG A 224 -19.91 8.47 6.09
N ASP A 225 -19.89 8.73 7.39
CA ASP A 225 -18.83 9.51 8.05
C ASP A 225 -17.58 8.68 8.31
N ILE A 226 -16.72 8.58 7.30
CA ILE A 226 -15.41 7.91 7.43
C ILE A 226 -14.34 8.81 8.07
N TRP A 227 -14.68 10.02 8.55
CA TRP A 227 -13.75 10.95 9.19
C TRP A 227 -13.82 10.87 10.72
N THR A 228 -15.03 10.78 11.28
CA THR A 228 -15.23 10.85 12.73
C THR A 228 -16.00 9.67 13.31
N ASN A 229 -16.89 9.02 12.54
CA ASN A 229 -17.69 7.89 12.98
C ASN A 229 -16.90 6.58 12.90
N ARG A 230 -16.52 6.04 14.04
CA ARG A 230 -15.71 4.80 14.14
C ARG A 230 -16.45 3.57 13.61
N GLY A 231 -17.78 3.54 13.69
CA GLY A 231 -18.61 2.46 13.14
C GLY A 231 -18.53 2.43 11.63
N ASP A 232 -18.72 3.58 10.99
CA ASP A 232 -18.65 3.74 9.54
C ASP A 232 -17.25 3.41 9.01
N VAL A 233 -16.22 3.86 9.71
CA VAL A 233 -14.81 3.54 9.34
C VAL A 233 -14.58 2.02 9.36
N ALA A 234 -14.92 1.36 10.48
CA ALA A 234 -14.72 -0.09 10.63
C ALA A 234 -15.53 -0.88 9.60
N ALA A 235 -16.81 -0.53 9.42
CA ALA A 235 -17.70 -1.18 8.46
C ALA A 235 -17.23 -0.95 7.01
N SER A 236 -16.77 0.25 6.68
CA SER A 236 -16.27 0.57 5.34
C SER A 236 -15.00 -0.22 4.99
N ILE A 237 -14.06 -0.38 5.93
CA ILE A 237 -12.88 -1.23 5.73
C ILE A 237 -13.29 -2.70 5.59
N GLY A 238 -14.21 -3.18 6.42
CA GLY A 238 -14.73 -4.54 6.34
C GLY A 238 -15.43 -4.81 5.00
N ASN A 239 -16.30 -3.90 4.57
CA ASN A 239 -17.00 -3.96 3.30
C ASN A 239 -16.03 -3.95 2.12
N TYR A 240 -15.01 -3.09 2.16
CA TYR A 240 -13.98 -3.05 1.12
C TYR A 240 -13.33 -4.42 0.87
N LEU A 241 -12.93 -5.11 1.93
CA LEU A 241 -12.29 -6.42 1.82
C LEU A 241 -13.28 -7.51 1.38
N ASN A 242 -14.51 -7.48 1.91
CA ASN A 242 -15.57 -8.40 1.50
C ASN A 242 -15.89 -8.29 0.01
N ASP A 243 -16.10 -7.08 -0.52
CA ASP A 243 -16.39 -6.83 -1.93
C ASP A 243 -15.25 -7.27 -2.84
N ARG A 244 -14.04 -7.31 -2.31
CA ARG A 244 -12.86 -7.77 -3.03
C ARG A 244 -12.54 -9.24 -2.80
N GLY A 245 -13.53 -9.99 -2.27
CA GLY A 245 -13.51 -11.43 -2.20
C GLY A 245 -12.79 -12.00 -0.98
N TRP A 246 -12.85 -11.31 0.17
CA TRP A 246 -12.41 -11.89 1.43
C TRP A 246 -13.10 -13.22 1.71
N ARG A 247 -12.36 -14.23 2.05
CA ARG A 247 -12.87 -15.55 2.40
C ARG A 247 -12.82 -15.74 3.90
N ARG A 248 -14.02 -15.81 4.51
CA ARG A 248 -14.17 -16.03 5.94
C ARG A 248 -13.46 -17.32 6.36
N GLY A 249 -12.67 -17.24 7.42
CA GLY A 249 -11.97 -18.40 7.99
C GLY A 249 -10.71 -18.84 7.26
N GLU A 250 -10.43 -18.34 6.02
CA GLU A 250 -9.14 -18.63 5.38
C GLU A 250 -8.02 -17.78 6.00
N PRO A 251 -6.84 -18.36 6.21
CA PRO A 251 -5.70 -17.63 6.73
C PRO A 251 -5.19 -16.59 5.72
N VAL A 252 -4.46 -15.59 6.23
CA VAL A 252 -3.75 -14.61 5.38
C VAL A 252 -2.43 -15.19 4.90
N PHE A 253 -1.65 -15.74 5.83
CA PHE A 253 -0.39 -16.42 5.55
C PHE A 253 -0.07 -17.47 6.61
N ASP A 254 0.76 -18.45 6.25
CA ASP A 254 1.45 -19.34 7.18
C ASP A 254 2.96 -19.09 7.09
N GLU A 255 3.64 -18.96 8.23
CA GLU A 255 5.10 -19.02 8.28
C GLU A 255 5.54 -20.48 8.25
N VAL A 256 6.49 -20.79 7.36
CA VAL A 256 6.87 -22.18 7.06
C VAL A 256 8.36 -22.45 7.18
N ARG A 257 8.69 -23.71 7.37
CA ARG A 257 10.04 -24.26 7.26
C ARG A 257 10.16 -24.98 5.92
N LEU A 258 11.21 -24.65 5.19
CA LEU A 258 11.57 -25.33 3.94
C LEU A 258 12.58 -26.45 4.23
N PRO A 259 12.56 -27.56 3.50
CA PRO A 259 13.59 -28.61 3.61
C PRO A 259 14.97 -28.08 3.13
N ASN A 260 16.04 -28.73 3.57
CA ASN A 260 17.42 -28.29 3.27
C ASN A 260 17.75 -28.23 1.77
N ASN A 261 17.14 -29.11 0.97
CA ASN A 261 17.34 -29.20 -0.47
C ASN A 261 16.18 -28.58 -1.27
N PHE A 262 15.54 -27.53 -0.73
CA PHE A 262 14.38 -26.90 -1.35
C PHE A 262 14.72 -26.28 -2.69
N ASP A 263 13.88 -26.54 -3.70
CA ASP A 263 13.96 -25.87 -4.98
C ASP A 263 13.35 -24.46 -4.92
N TYR A 264 14.19 -23.45 -4.82
CA TYR A 264 13.78 -22.05 -4.73
C TYR A 264 13.13 -21.51 -6.03
N ALA A 265 13.22 -22.23 -7.16
CA ALA A 265 12.47 -21.87 -8.37
C ALA A 265 10.97 -21.91 -8.15
N LEU A 266 10.50 -22.70 -7.18
CA LEU A 266 9.09 -22.78 -6.77
C LEU A 266 8.54 -21.49 -6.12
N ALA A 267 9.41 -20.55 -5.71
CA ALA A 267 8.99 -19.21 -5.28
C ALA A 267 8.73 -18.29 -6.50
N ASP A 268 7.96 -18.77 -7.45
CA ASP A 268 7.66 -18.19 -8.76
C ASP A 268 6.33 -17.39 -8.78
N GLY A 269 5.64 -17.30 -7.65
CA GLY A 269 4.32 -16.66 -7.53
C GLY A 269 3.14 -17.56 -7.91
N THR A 270 3.41 -18.82 -8.31
CA THR A 270 2.34 -19.76 -8.65
C THR A 270 1.61 -20.24 -7.40
N MET A 271 0.28 -20.19 -7.45
CA MET A 271 -0.57 -20.77 -6.41
C MET A 271 -0.55 -22.29 -6.53
N ARG A 272 -0.25 -22.97 -5.42
CA ARG A 272 -0.26 -24.43 -5.30
C ARG A 272 -1.06 -24.80 -4.07
N SER A 273 -1.61 -26.02 -4.05
CA SER A 273 -2.31 -26.49 -2.85
C SER A 273 -1.33 -26.67 -1.67
N VAL A 274 -1.84 -26.49 -0.46
CA VAL A 274 -1.07 -26.77 0.75
C VAL A 274 -0.61 -28.25 0.79
N ALA A 275 -1.42 -29.17 0.26
CA ALA A 275 -1.02 -30.57 0.10
C ALA A 275 0.21 -30.72 -0.81
N ASP A 276 0.28 -29.96 -1.93
CA ASP A 276 1.46 -29.97 -2.82
C ASP A 276 2.70 -29.43 -2.11
N TRP A 277 2.55 -28.38 -1.30
CA TRP A 277 3.65 -27.85 -0.48
C TRP A 277 4.12 -28.85 0.56
N ALA A 278 3.18 -29.51 1.26
CA ALA A 278 3.48 -30.58 2.23
C ALA A 278 4.22 -31.75 1.60
N ALA A 279 3.79 -32.21 0.41
CA ALA A 279 4.45 -33.27 -0.34
C ALA A 279 5.90 -32.93 -0.74
N ARG A 280 6.24 -31.64 -0.83
CA ARG A 280 7.60 -31.12 -1.05
C ARG A 280 8.39 -30.91 0.26
N GLY A 281 7.87 -31.36 1.39
CA GLY A 281 8.52 -31.25 2.69
C GLY A 281 8.38 -29.88 3.36
N VAL A 282 7.49 -29.00 2.87
CA VAL A 282 7.18 -27.72 3.52
C VAL A 282 6.29 -27.98 4.74
N THR A 283 6.70 -27.49 5.90
CA THR A 283 5.95 -27.64 7.15
C THR A 283 5.66 -26.27 7.77
N ARG A 284 4.59 -26.16 8.56
CA ARG A 284 4.39 -24.95 9.38
C ARG A 284 5.57 -24.76 10.32
N ILE A 285 5.96 -23.53 10.55
CA ILE A 285 7.05 -23.19 11.49
C ILE A 285 6.71 -23.64 12.92
N SER A 286 5.43 -23.65 13.28
CA SER A 286 4.92 -24.15 14.57
C SER A 286 5.05 -25.67 14.74
N GLY A 287 5.22 -26.41 13.65
CA GLY A 287 5.20 -27.88 13.64
C GLY A 287 3.79 -28.49 13.59
N GLU A 288 2.73 -27.67 13.59
CA GLU A 288 1.36 -28.17 13.48
C GLU A 288 1.08 -28.79 12.10
N PRO A 289 0.30 -29.87 12.04
CA PRO A 289 -0.06 -30.51 10.78
C PRO A 289 -0.94 -29.58 9.91
N TRP A 290 -1.02 -29.89 8.62
CA TRP A 290 -1.86 -29.16 7.66
C TRP A 290 -3.34 -29.59 7.68
N ALA A 291 -3.74 -30.42 8.66
CA ALA A 291 -5.09 -30.97 8.73
C ALA A 291 -6.18 -29.91 8.55
N GLY A 292 -7.08 -30.14 7.59
CA GLY A 292 -8.18 -29.23 7.23
C GLY A 292 -7.77 -28.04 6.36
N SER A 293 -6.48 -27.92 6.01
CA SER A 293 -5.96 -26.85 5.15
C SER A 293 -5.42 -27.36 3.81
N GLU A 294 -5.47 -28.64 3.52
CA GLU A 294 -4.80 -29.30 2.41
C GLU A 294 -5.19 -28.73 1.04
N ASN A 295 -6.46 -28.35 0.89
CA ASN A 295 -7.01 -27.81 -0.35
C ASN A 295 -6.81 -26.30 -0.51
N LEU A 296 -6.37 -25.60 0.55
CA LEU A 296 -6.10 -24.17 0.46
C LEU A 296 -4.97 -23.93 -0.54
N GLN A 297 -5.11 -22.84 -1.30
CA GLN A 297 -4.11 -22.43 -2.27
C GLN A 297 -3.18 -21.39 -1.64
N ALA A 298 -1.90 -21.54 -1.86
CA ALA A 298 -0.89 -20.59 -1.39
C ALA A 298 0.27 -20.47 -2.38
N GLN A 299 0.85 -19.31 -2.44
CA GLN A 299 2.13 -19.08 -3.12
C GLN A 299 3.25 -18.88 -2.10
N LEU A 300 4.45 -19.36 -2.42
CA LEU A 300 5.62 -19.16 -1.57
C LEU A 300 6.21 -17.76 -1.81
N TRP A 301 6.44 -17.04 -0.72
CA TRP A 301 7.14 -15.77 -0.72
C TRP A 301 8.33 -15.80 0.24
N LEU A 302 9.48 -15.35 -0.26
CA LEU A 302 10.75 -15.25 0.46
C LEU A 302 11.13 -13.77 0.54
N PRO A 303 10.61 -13.01 1.52
CA PRO A 303 10.80 -11.56 1.60
C PRO A 303 12.25 -11.12 1.81
N ALA A 304 13.09 -12.01 2.32
CA ALA A 304 14.51 -11.80 2.56
C ALA A 304 15.38 -12.98 2.07
N GLY A 305 14.93 -13.65 1.00
CA GLY A 305 15.62 -14.79 0.42
C GLY A 305 15.64 -16.04 1.31
N ALA A 306 16.52 -16.99 0.98
CA ALA A 306 16.64 -18.27 1.68
C ALA A 306 17.06 -18.14 3.16
N GLN A 307 17.71 -17.04 3.52
CA GLN A 307 18.17 -16.82 4.90
C GLN A 307 17.09 -16.21 5.80
N GLY A 308 16.04 -15.62 5.22
CA GLY A 308 14.94 -14.99 5.94
C GLY A 308 13.74 -15.90 6.16
N PRO A 309 12.63 -15.32 6.66
CA PRO A 309 11.36 -16.01 6.79
C PRO A 309 10.85 -16.52 5.45
N ALA A 310 10.21 -17.69 5.46
CA ALA A 310 9.48 -18.25 4.32
C ALA A 310 7.99 -18.24 4.65
N LEU A 311 7.17 -17.70 3.76
CA LEU A 311 5.74 -17.51 3.96
C LEU A 311 4.94 -18.15 2.84
N LEU A 312 3.94 -18.95 3.17
CA LEU A 312 2.88 -19.34 2.25
C LEU A 312 1.78 -18.28 2.32
N LEU A 313 1.61 -17.54 1.24
CA LEU A 313 0.63 -16.47 1.12
C LEU A 313 -0.67 -17.05 0.55
N HIS A 314 -1.75 -16.98 1.33
CA HIS A 314 -3.07 -17.47 0.95
C HIS A 314 -3.90 -16.43 0.18
N HIS A 315 -5.11 -16.78 -0.23
CA HIS A 315 -6.01 -15.91 -0.98
C HIS A 315 -6.23 -14.55 -0.30
N ASN A 316 -6.47 -14.55 1.01
CA ASN A 316 -6.76 -13.32 1.77
C ASN A 316 -5.57 -12.34 1.84
N PHE A 317 -4.34 -12.81 1.68
CA PHE A 317 -3.19 -11.93 1.51
C PHE A 317 -3.32 -11.09 0.22
N GLY A 318 -3.74 -11.73 -0.87
CA GLY A 318 -4.04 -11.06 -2.13
C GLY A 318 -5.19 -10.05 -2.02
N VAL A 319 -6.17 -10.32 -1.16
CA VAL A 319 -7.29 -9.38 -0.90
C VAL A 319 -6.78 -8.13 -0.18
N ILE A 320 -5.91 -8.27 0.84
CA ILE A 320 -5.30 -7.12 1.51
C ILE A 320 -4.45 -6.30 0.50
N ARG A 321 -3.74 -6.95 -0.42
CA ARG A 321 -3.00 -6.26 -1.48
C ARG A 321 -3.87 -5.42 -2.42
N ARG A 322 -5.17 -5.67 -2.50
CA ARG A 322 -6.09 -4.80 -3.26
C ARG A 322 -6.34 -3.47 -2.59
N TYR A 323 -6.11 -3.39 -1.28
CA TYR A 323 -6.14 -2.12 -0.55
C TYR A 323 -4.90 -1.28 -0.86
N ASN A 324 -3.74 -1.89 -0.76
CA ASN A 324 -2.45 -1.31 -1.16
C ASN A 324 -1.60 -2.40 -1.81
N ASN A 325 -1.21 -2.21 -3.07
CA ASN A 325 -0.52 -3.22 -3.88
C ASN A 325 0.95 -3.42 -3.47
N SER A 326 1.15 -3.76 -2.20
CA SER A 326 2.45 -4.03 -1.60
C SER A 326 2.42 -5.27 -0.72
N ASP A 327 3.30 -6.24 -0.98
CA ASP A 327 3.45 -7.43 -0.13
C ASP A 327 3.90 -7.03 1.29
N ARG A 328 4.70 -5.98 1.41
CA ARG A 328 5.16 -5.44 2.70
C ARG A 328 3.99 -4.89 3.51
N TYR A 329 3.10 -4.15 2.85
CA TYR A 329 1.88 -3.62 3.47
C TYR A 329 0.99 -4.77 3.99
N ALA A 330 0.69 -5.74 3.13
CA ALA A 330 -0.16 -6.87 3.51
C ALA A 330 0.42 -7.69 4.67
N LEU A 331 1.75 -7.88 4.70
CA LEU A 331 2.42 -8.53 5.82
C LEU A 331 2.27 -7.72 7.11
N VAL A 332 2.48 -6.40 7.08
CA VAL A 332 2.33 -5.55 8.27
C VAL A 332 0.89 -5.57 8.78
N VAL A 333 -0.12 -5.47 7.90
CA VAL A 333 -1.54 -5.64 8.29
C VAL A 333 -1.76 -6.95 9.04
N ALA A 334 -1.26 -8.06 8.49
CA ALA A 334 -1.44 -9.38 9.09
C ALA A 334 -0.68 -9.55 10.43
N LEU A 335 0.50 -8.95 10.57
CA LEU A 335 1.27 -8.95 11.83
C LEU A 335 0.60 -8.09 12.90
N LEU A 336 0.08 -6.90 12.53
CA LEU A 336 -0.71 -6.06 13.43
C LEU A 336 -1.99 -6.79 13.86
N ALA A 337 -2.69 -7.47 12.94
CA ALA A 337 -3.87 -8.25 13.27
C ALA A 337 -3.56 -9.32 14.32
N ARG A 338 -2.47 -10.06 14.16
CA ARG A 338 -2.00 -11.03 15.18
C ARG A 338 -1.77 -10.37 16.54
N ALA A 339 -1.12 -9.19 16.54
CA ALA A 339 -0.88 -8.43 17.76
C ALA A 339 -2.18 -7.97 18.43
N MET A 340 -3.18 -7.52 17.65
CA MET A 340 -4.49 -7.13 18.18
C MET A 340 -5.22 -8.30 18.86
N ASP A 341 -4.95 -9.52 18.40
CA ASP A 341 -5.49 -10.76 18.98
C ASP A 341 -4.62 -11.34 20.11
N GLY A 342 -3.65 -10.59 20.61
CA GLY A 342 -2.76 -11.03 21.69
C GLY A 342 -1.69 -12.04 21.28
N ARG A 343 -1.54 -12.33 19.98
CA ARG A 343 -0.50 -13.20 19.43
C ARG A 343 0.79 -12.42 19.13
N ALA A 344 1.89 -13.15 18.90
CA ALA A 344 3.16 -12.51 18.54
C ALA A 344 3.04 -11.69 17.24
N SER A 345 3.51 -10.45 17.28
CA SER A 345 3.58 -9.55 16.13
C SER A 345 4.81 -9.76 15.24
N ALA A 346 5.78 -10.57 15.71
CA ALA A 346 6.98 -10.92 14.95
C ALA A 346 6.84 -12.29 14.29
N LEU A 347 7.60 -12.49 13.21
CA LEU A 347 7.82 -13.82 12.63
C LEU A 347 8.75 -14.64 13.52
N VAL A 348 8.60 -15.95 13.50
CA VAL A 348 9.40 -16.89 14.31
C VAL A 348 10.84 -16.92 13.80
N ARG A 349 11.02 -17.01 12.47
CA ARG A 349 12.35 -16.93 11.87
C ARG A 349 12.81 -15.46 11.82
N PRO A 350 13.97 -15.15 12.40
CA PRO A 350 14.44 -13.77 12.45
C PRO A 350 14.79 -13.25 11.05
N TRP A 351 14.72 -11.92 10.90
CA TRP A 351 15.20 -11.25 9.70
C TRP A 351 16.72 -11.31 9.61
N PRO A 352 17.29 -11.58 8.44
CA PRO A 352 18.74 -11.65 8.25
C PRO A 352 19.32 -10.22 8.07
N THR A 353 19.24 -9.40 9.10
CA THR A 353 19.62 -7.97 9.04
C THR A 353 21.09 -7.72 8.71
N GLN A 354 21.93 -8.74 8.90
CA GLN A 354 23.37 -8.67 8.61
C GLN A 354 23.75 -8.81 7.14
N ILE A 355 22.84 -9.31 6.27
CA ILE A 355 23.18 -9.55 4.86
C ILE A 355 23.15 -8.30 3.99
N GLY A 356 22.64 -7.19 4.50
CA GLY A 356 22.47 -5.96 3.77
C GLY A 356 21.51 -6.07 2.57
N SER A 357 20.82 -5.01 2.25
CA SER A 357 20.08 -4.89 0.99
C SER A 357 20.86 -3.98 0.04
N LEU A 358 20.67 -4.17 -1.25
CA LEU A 358 21.23 -3.26 -2.23
C LEU A 358 20.44 -1.95 -2.23
N ASN A 359 21.17 -0.83 -2.33
CA ASN A 359 20.58 0.46 -2.62
C ASN A 359 20.29 0.58 -4.14
N ARG A 360 19.74 1.72 -4.57
CA ARG A 360 19.38 1.94 -5.97
C ARG A 360 20.59 1.87 -6.91
N GLU A 361 21.70 2.48 -6.54
CA GLU A 361 22.93 2.47 -7.34
C GLU A 361 23.50 1.05 -7.49
N GLN A 362 23.55 0.31 -6.39
CA GLN A 362 23.97 -1.09 -6.40
C GLN A 362 23.02 -1.99 -7.20
N THR A 363 21.73 -1.67 -7.21
CA THR A 363 20.76 -2.40 -8.04
C THR A 363 20.94 -2.10 -9.52
N LEU A 364 21.18 -0.83 -9.89
CA LEU A 364 21.56 -0.46 -11.26
C LEU A 364 22.81 -1.20 -11.73
N GLU A 365 23.84 -1.24 -10.90
CA GLU A 365 25.07 -1.96 -11.17
C GLU A 365 24.82 -3.46 -11.35
N LEU A 366 24.06 -4.09 -10.43
CA LEU A 366 23.69 -5.50 -10.52
C LEU A 366 22.98 -5.82 -11.84
N GLN A 367 21.98 -5.00 -12.22
CA GLN A 367 21.24 -5.15 -13.47
C GLN A 367 22.18 -5.04 -14.68
N THR A 368 23.07 -4.04 -14.68
CA THR A 368 24.05 -3.82 -15.75
C THR A 368 24.98 -5.02 -15.92
N LEU A 369 25.54 -5.50 -14.81
CA LEU A 369 26.48 -6.63 -14.84
C LEU A 369 25.79 -7.94 -15.25
N LEU A 370 24.60 -8.21 -14.74
CA LEU A 370 23.83 -9.40 -15.11
C LEU A 370 23.47 -9.40 -16.59
N ASN A 371 23.00 -8.25 -17.12
CA ASN A 371 22.72 -8.12 -18.56
C ASN A 371 23.98 -8.29 -19.41
N GLY A 372 25.10 -7.71 -18.97
CA GLY A 372 26.39 -7.87 -19.64
C GLY A 372 26.91 -9.31 -19.70
N MET A 373 26.52 -10.15 -18.73
CA MET A 373 26.83 -11.58 -18.68
C MET A 373 25.78 -12.47 -19.38
N GLY A 374 24.74 -11.88 -19.99
CA GLY A 374 23.69 -12.60 -20.70
C GLY A 374 22.52 -13.10 -19.82
N TYR A 375 22.45 -12.67 -18.57
CA TYR A 375 21.27 -12.91 -17.73
C TYR A 375 20.27 -11.77 -17.93
N ASP A 376 19.10 -12.03 -18.49
CA ASP A 376 18.06 -11.01 -18.76
C ASP A 376 17.49 -10.44 -17.48
N ALA A 377 18.09 -9.37 -16.96
CA ALA A 377 17.60 -8.63 -15.79
C ALA A 377 16.51 -7.59 -16.15
N GLY A 378 16.20 -7.42 -17.42
CA GLY A 378 15.28 -6.40 -17.91
C GLY A 378 15.93 -5.02 -18.00
N ALA A 379 15.12 -3.96 -17.87
CA ALA A 379 15.58 -2.58 -17.88
C ALA A 379 16.54 -2.30 -16.71
N VAL A 380 17.57 -1.48 -16.98
CA VAL A 380 18.49 -0.98 -15.95
C VAL A 380 17.87 0.29 -15.35
N ASP A 381 17.00 0.13 -14.37
CA ASP A 381 16.20 1.20 -13.75
C ASP A 381 16.47 1.39 -12.25
N GLY A 382 17.28 0.48 -11.66
CA GLY A 382 17.57 0.46 -10.22
C GLY A 382 16.39 -0.02 -9.36
N LEU A 383 15.37 -0.64 -9.99
CA LEU A 383 14.23 -1.24 -9.30
C LEU A 383 14.36 -2.77 -9.31
N PHE A 384 14.21 -3.39 -8.14
CA PHE A 384 14.29 -4.83 -8.02
C PHE A 384 12.96 -5.50 -8.39
N GLY A 385 12.73 -5.65 -9.71
CA GLY A 385 11.53 -6.24 -10.28
C GLY A 385 11.63 -7.75 -10.54
N SER A 386 10.61 -8.29 -11.20
CA SER A 386 10.55 -9.72 -11.57
C SER A 386 11.67 -10.15 -12.54
N GLY A 387 12.04 -9.29 -13.48
CA GLY A 387 13.15 -9.51 -14.42
C GLY A 387 14.49 -9.67 -13.68
N THR A 388 14.82 -8.69 -12.84
CA THR A 388 16.05 -8.72 -12.02
C THR A 388 16.08 -9.96 -11.12
N ARG A 389 14.95 -10.32 -10.50
CA ARG A 389 14.85 -11.53 -9.67
C ARG A 389 15.13 -12.81 -10.48
N ARG A 390 14.59 -12.93 -11.69
CA ARG A 390 14.87 -14.08 -12.57
C ARG A 390 16.36 -14.16 -12.93
N ALA A 391 16.97 -13.05 -13.32
CA ALA A 391 18.39 -12.98 -13.66
C ALA A 391 19.28 -13.36 -12.46
N VAL A 392 18.95 -12.86 -11.26
CA VAL A 392 19.64 -13.23 -10.01
C VAL A 392 19.54 -14.73 -9.77
N ARG A 393 18.35 -15.34 -9.91
CA ARG A 393 18.19 -16.80 -9.77
C ARG A 393 19.02 -17.58 -10.77
N ALA A 394 19.02 -17.17 -12.04
CA ALA A 394 19.77 -17.83 -13.09
C ALA A 394 21.28 -17.76 -12.80
N PHE A 395 21.77 -16.61 -12.36
CA PHE A 395 23.15 -16.44 -11.92
C PHE A 395 23.48 -17.33 -10.72
N GLN A 396 22.64 -17.29 -9.65
CA GLN A 396 22.82 -18.12 -8.46
C GLN A 396 22.88 -19.60 -8.81
N ALA A 397 21.97 -20.08 -9.65
CA ALA A 397 21.94 -21.48 -10.11
C ALA A 397 23.23 -21.83 -10.88
N ALA A 398 23.70 -20.98 -11.77
CA ALA A 398 24.93 -21.19 -12.54
C ALA A 398 26.18 -21.19 -11.63
N GLN A 399 26.12 -20.60 -10.45
CA GLN A 399 27.19 -20.59 -9.45
C GLN A 399 27.02 -21.64 -8.33
N ASN A 400 26.03 -22.54 -8.42
CA ASN A 400 25.66 -23.50 -7.38
C ASN A 400 25.34 -22.84 -6.03
N LEU A 401 24.82 -21.59 -6.04
CA LEU A 401 24.30 -20.89 -4.88
C LEU A 401 22.80 -21.22 -4.69
N PRO A 402 22.25 -21.05 -3.48
CA PRO A 402 20.80 -21.09 -3.30
C PRO A 402 20.12 -20.11 -4.26
N ALA A 403 19.38 -20.63 -5.24
CA ALA A 403 18.80 -19.82 -6.32
C ALA A 403 17.47 -19.15 -5.88
N ASP A 404 17.51 -18.39 -4.78
CA ASP A 404 16.35 -17.73 -4.16
C ASP A 404 15.93 -16.43 -4.86
N GLY A 405 16.79 -15.92 -5.73
CA GLY A 405 16.57 -14.68 -6.45
C GLY A 405 16.65 -13.44 -5.56
N PHE A 406 17.25 -13.52 -4.36
CA PHE A 406 17.37 -12.38 -3.46
C PHE A 406 18.72 -11.67 -3.64
N PRO A 407 18.74 -10.33 -3.85
CA PRO A 407 19.96 -9.57 -4.09
C PRO A 407 20.60 -9.17 -2.75
N THR A 408 21.79 -9.67 -2.50
CA THR A 408 22.58 -9.27 -1.33
C THR A 408 23.86 -8.54 -1.76
N ALA A 409 24.47 -7.80 -0.84
CA ALA A 409 25.77 -7.19 -1.06
C ALA A 409 26.84 -8.28 -1.39
N THR A 410 26.75 -9.43 -0.74
CA THR A 410 27.61 -10.57 -1.01
C THR A 410 27.42 -11.08 -2.46
N LEU A 411 26.14 -11.22 -2.89
CA LEU A 411 25.85 -11.63 -4.26
C LEU A 411 26.37 -10.61 -5.29
N LEU A 412 26.23 -9.31 -5.04
CA LEU A 412 26.76 -8.28 -5.92
C LEU A 412 28.29 -8.42 -6.08
N ASN A 413 29.01 -8.71 -4.99
CA ASN A 413 30.44 -8.95 -5.05
C ASN A 413 30.79 -10.20 -5.87
N GLU A 414 30.02 -11.28 -5.78
CA GLU A 414 30.17 -12.47 -6.62
C GLU A 414 29.93 -12.12 -8.10
N VAL A 415 28.89 -11.34 -8.39
CA VAL A 415 28.58 -10.89 -9.75
C VAL A 415 29.73 -10.02 -10.31
N ARG A 416 30.26 -9.08 -9.51
CA ARG A 416 31.43 -8.26 -9.87
C ARG A 416 32.64 -9.12 -10.20
N ALA A 417 32.97 -10.07 -9.35
CA ALA A 417 34.10 -10.97 -9.53
C ALA A 417 33.99 -11.76 -10.85
N ARG A 418 32.79 -12.26 -11.18
CA ARG A 418 32.54 -13.02 -12.43
C ARG A 418 32.52 -12.13 -13.66
N ALA A 419 32.12 -10.87 -13.52
CA ALA A 419 32.15 -9.88 -14.58
C ALA A 419 33.58 -9.28 -14.83
N GLY A 420 34.58 -9.69 -14.05
CA GLY A 420 35.92 -9.14 -14.13
C GLY A 420 36.04 -7.70 -13.61
N VAL A 421 35.07 -7.23 -12.87
CA VAL A 421 35.10 -5.92 -12.22
C VAL A 421 35.85 -6.04 -10.89
N ALA A 422 36.81 -5.14 -10.65
CA ALA A 422 37.56 -5.13 -9.39
C ALA A 422 36.60 -4.98 -8.20
N VAL A 423 36.55 -5.99 -7.35
CA VAL A 423 35.80 -5.91 -6.09
C VAL A 423 36.63 -5.05 -5.15
N GLU A 424 36.17 -3.84 -4.86
CA GLU A 424 36.76 -3.05 -3.79
C GLU A 424 36.61 -3.86 -2.49
N ALA A 425 37.76 -4.21 -1.88
CA ALA A 425 37.74 -4.92 -0.60
C ALA A 425 36.87 -4.14 0.40
N PRO A 426 36.11 -4.79 1.30
CA PRO A 426 35.32 -4.11 2.28
C PRO A 426 36.20 -3.07 3.00
N ARG A 427 35.90 -1.80 2.77
CA ARG A 427 36.71 -0.71 3.34
C ARG A 427 36.58 -0.79 4.85
N GLU A 428 37.69 -1.01 5.53
CA GLU A 428 37.69 -0.96 7.00
C GLU A 428 37.10 0.38 7.45
N PRO A 429 36.07 0.38 8.32
CA PRO A 429 35.44 1.61 8.79
C PRO A 429 36.47 2.51 9.46
N ARG A 430 36.64 3.70 8.92
CA ARG A 430 37.56 4.69 9.50
C ARG A 430 36.89 5.41 10.67
N GLY A 431 37.59 5.51 11.80
CA GLY A 431 37.15 6.32 12.91
C GLY A 431 37.03 7.80 12.52
N LEU A 432 35.94 8.43 12.95
CA LEU A 432 35.72 9.85 12.68
C LEU A 432 36.63 10.70 13.59
N GLY A 433 37.20 11.75 13.01
CA GLY A 433 37.78 12.83 13.79
C GLY A 433 36.69 13.66 14.51
N ARG A 434 37.14 14.57 15.41
CA ARG A 434 36.24 15.37 16.29
C ARG A 434 35.11 16.10 15.52
N SER A 435 35.37 16.63 14.32
CA SER A 435 34.39 17.30 13.48
C SER A 435 33.32 16.32 12.95
N GLY A 436 33.74 15.13 12.50
CA GLY A 436 32.82 14.07 12.04
C GLY A 436 31.95 13.51 13.17
N VAL A 437 32.52 13.34 14.37
CA VAL A 437 31.77 12.95 15.58
C VAL A 437 30.72 13.99 15.92
N ARG A 438 31.06 15.28 15.89
CA ARG A 438 30.09 16.36 16.10
C ARG A 438 28.97 16.37 15.10
N GLU A 439 29.26 16.10 13.84
CA GLU A 439 28.25 15.98 12.80
C GLU A 439 27.36 14.76 13.04
N LEU A 440 27.96 13.60 13.32
CA LEU A 440 27.21 12.37 13.64
C LEU A 440 26.25 12.57 14.82
N GLN A 441 26.71 13.21 15.90
CA GLN A 441 25.86 13.55 17.05
C GLN A 441 24.66 14.41 16.64
N ARG A 442 24.85 15.45 15.80
CA ARG A 442 23.75 16.30 15.30
C ARG A 442 22.74 15.50 14.47
N VAL A 443 23.24 14.65 13.58
CA VAL A 443 22.39 13.84 12.71
C VAL A 443 21.61 12.82 13.54
N LEU A 444 22.25 12.10 14.45
CA LEU A 444 21.60 11.13 15.33
C LEU A 444 20.51 11.79 16.21
N ASN A 445 20.80 12.97 16.76
CA ASN A 445 19.83 13.72 17.56
C ASN A 445 18.61 14.14 16.69
N ARG A 446 18.83 14.56 15.44
CA ARG A 446 17.76 14.89 14.50
C ARG A 446 16.90 13.67 14.16
N LEU A 447 17.50 12.48 14.09
CA LEU A 447 16.82 11.21 13.86
C LEU A 447 16.16 10.64 15.13
N GLY A 448 16.20 11.36 16.27
CA GLY A 448 15.57 10.93 17.53
C GLY A 448 16.43 10.03 18.42
N TYR A 449 17.70 9.77 18.05
CA TYR A 449 18.63 9.03 18.89
C TYR A 449 19.33 10.00 19.83
N SER A 450 19.16 9.88 21.14
CA SER A 450 19.72 10.79 22.15
C SER A 450 21.24 10.67 22.26
N ALA A 451 21.99 11.21 21.29
CA ALA A 451 23.45 11.12 21.22
C ALA A 451 24.19 12.05 22.19
N GLY A 452 23.48 12.90 22.93
CA GLY A 452 24.06 13.94 23.80
C GLY A 452 24.36 15.22 23.04
N PRO A 453 25.10 16.17 23.67
CA PRO A 453 25.52 17.41 23.02
C PRO A 453 26.43 17.12 21.81
N ALA A 454 26.30 17.94 20.76
CA ALA A 454 27.16 17.81 19.59
C ALA A 454 28.51 18.50 19.81
N ASP A 455 29.31 17.96 20.75
CA ASP A 455 30.61 18.49 21.19
C ASP A 455 31.81 17.87 20.46
N GLY A 456 31.54 16.73 19.76
CA GLY A 456 32.57 15.95 19.08
C GLY A 456 33.31 14.97 19.99
N GLU A 457 32.81 14.73 21.22
CA GLU A 457 33.35 13.75 22.16
C GLU A 457 32.47 12.48 22.18
N ILE A 458 33.10 11.31 22.19
CA ILE A 458 32.40 10.04 22.19
C ILE A 458 32.18 9.58 23.63
N GLY A 459 31.13 10.09 24.28
CA GLY A 459 30.68 9.64 25.59
C GLY A 459 29.76 8.41 25.54
N THR A 460 29.29 7.98 26.71
CA THR A 460 28.39 6.84 26.84
C THR A 460 27.08 7.07 26.07
N ARG A 461 26.49 8.27 26.09
CA ARG A 461 25.27 8.62 25.34
C ARG A 461 25.49 8.48 23.85
N THR A 462 26.59 9.02 23.32
CA THR A 462 26.94 8.92 21.90
C THR A 462 27.09 7.45 21.46
N ARG A 463 27.81 6.63 22.25
CA ARG A 463 27.96 5.19 21.94
C ARG A 463 26.63 4.45 21.95
N ASN A 464 25.76 4.74 22.92
CA ASN A 464 24.45 4.11 23.00
C ASN A 464 23.53 4.53 21.84
N ALA A 465 23.56 5.79 21.43
CA ALA A 465 22.84 6.31 20.27
C ALA A 465 23.35 5.65 18.97
N ILE A 466 24.67 5.52 18.80
CA ILE A 466 25.27 4.80 17.67
C ILE A 466 24.80 3.33 17.66
N ARG A 467 24.87 2.61 18.77
CA ARG A 467 24.41 1.22 18.86
C ARG A 467 22.90 1.08 18.56
N ALA A 468 22.10 2.03 19.02
CA ALA A 468 20.66 2.04 18.73
C ALA A 468 20.43 2.30 17.24
N PHE A 469 21.15 3.22 16.64
CA PHE A 469 21.10 3.51 15.22
C PHE A 469 21.59 2.33 14.37
N GLU A 470 22.76 1.74 14.71
CA GLU A 470 23.31 0.56 14.05
C GLU A 470 22.30 -0.59 14.05
N ARG A 471 21.65 -0.90 15.20
CA ARG A 471 20.59 -1.90 15.29
C ARG A 471 19.39 -1.57 14.39
N ALA A 472 18.93 -0.32 14.45
CA ALA A 472 17.78 0.13 13.67
C ALA A 472 18.03 0.10 12.15
N ARG A 473 19.30 0.15 11.74
CA ARG A 473 19.73 0.14 10.33
C ARG A 473 20.36 -1.17 9.87
N GLY A 474 20.36 -2.20 10.71
CA GLY A 474 20.96 -3.49 10.37
C GLY A 474 22.48 -3.43 10.16
N LEU A 475 23.14 -2.42 10.72
CA LEU A 475 24.60 -2.32 10.71
C LEU A 475 25.19 -3.20 11.81
N GLU A 476 26.45 -3.60 11.65
CA GLU A 476 27.17 -4.29 12.72
C GLU A 476 27.24 -3.40 13.97
N VAL A 477 26.73 -3.91 15.11
CA VAL A 477 26.57 -3.13 16.35
C VAL A 477 27.91 -3.01 17.08
N ARG A 478 28.70 -2.03 16.69
CA ARG A 478 30.02 -1.76 17.28
C ARG A 478 30.01 -0.58 18.26
N GLY A 479 29.07 0.37 18.10
CA GLY A 479 28.99 1.60 18.90
C GLY A 479 30.19 2.53 18.64
N ARG A 480 30.82 2.44 17.49
CA ARG A 480 31.95 3.26 17.06
C ARG A 480 31.53 4.36 16.11
N ALA A 481 32.00 5.56 16.32
CA ALA A 481 31.78 6.67 15.38
C ALA A 481 32.71 6.49 14.17
N THR A 482 32.16 5.96 13.08
CA THR A 482 32.89 5.69 11.83
C THR A 482 32.27 6.44 10.66
N ASP A 483 33.03 6.57 9.58
CA ASP A 483 32.58 7.13 8.31
C ASP A 483 31.33 6.39 7.78
N VAL A 484 31.30 5.05 7.86
CA VAL A 484 30.18 4.21 7.48
C VAL A 484 28.91 4.57 8.28
N VAL A 485 29.04 4.74 9.60
CA VAL A 485 27.91 5.13 10.46
C VAL A 485 27.43 6.55 10.13
N LEU A 486 28.34 7.48 9.86
CA LEU A 486 27.99 8.85 9.50
C LEU A 486 27.29 8.93 8.14
N GLU A 487 27.78 8.20 7.14
CA GLU A 487 27.15 8.12 5.81
C GLU A 487 25.73 7.52 5.90
N ALA A 488 25.58 6.41 6.64
CA ALA A 488 24.27 5.82 6.89
C ALA A 488 23.32 6.79 7.62
N ALA A 489 23.82 7.53 8.61
CA ALA A 489 23.03 8.52 9.35
C ALA A 489 22.61 9.71 8.46
N ARG A 490 23.50 10.20 7.59
CA ARG A 490 23.19 11.25 6.60
C ARG A 490 22.11 10.78 5.61
N ALA A 491 22.23 9.54 5.12
CA ALA A 491 21.24 8.96 4.24
C ALA A 491 19.86 8.83 4.89
N ALA A 492 19.84 8.53 6.19
CA ALA A 492 18.61 8.41 6.97
C ALA A 492 17.95 9.76 7.31
N ALA A 493 18.70 10.85 7.26
CA ALA A 493 18.23 12.20 7.58
C ALA A 493 17.79 13.01 6.34
N ARG A 494 18.00 12.48 5.14
CA ARG A 494 17.50 13.01 3.85
C ARG A 494 16.09 12.53 3.59
#